data_843d908ddfd6e9c695dcc7504330a205
#
_entry.id   843d908ddfd6e9c695dcc7504330a205
#
_cell.length_a   1.000
_cell.length_b   1.000
_cell.length_c   1.000
_cell.angle_alpha   90.00
_cell.angle_beta   90.00
_cell.angle_gamma   90.00
#
_symmetry.space_group_name_H-M   'P 1'
#
loop_
_entity.id
_entity.type
_entity.pdbx_description
1 polymer ?
#
loop_
_entity_poly.entity_id
_entity_poly.type
_entity_poly.pdbx_seq_one_letter_code
_entity_poly.pdbx_strand_id
1 'polypeptide(L)'
;MSVLFQQTAAERLAGSLQTFKSAKQALDNALADSSWSALPGQNVHGKKPAIIVDVDETVLDNTAYEARMILDGTKYPEGWVSWGKEAAATEVPGAKDFLNYAASKDVTIFYVTNRVVELKEATKKNLTKLGIPWDKTKDTVLMRGENNWGSDKGPRRTLVGNEYRVLLMIGDNLGDFVDA
;
A
#
# COMPACT_ATOMS: atom_id res chain seq x y z
N MET A 1 -14.44 -12.98 14.19
CA MET A 1 -14.60 -13.67 12.88
C MET A 1 -13.49 -13.26 11.93
N SER A 2 -13.14 -11.97 11.81
CA SER A 2 -12.07 -11.52 10.89
C SER A 2 -10.71 -12.18 11.17
N VAL A 3 -10.24 -12.19 12.41
CA VAL A 3 -8.94 -12.79 12.78
C VAL A 3 -8.86 -14.27 12.41
N LEU A 4 -9.90 -15.06 12.70
CA LEU A 4 -9.92 -16.48 12.34
C LEU A 4 -9.84 -16.67 10.82
N PHE A 5 -10.64 -15.91 10.05
CA PHE A 5 -10.60 -15.94 8.59
C PHE A 5 -9.21 -15.54 8.07
N GLN A 6 -8.64 -14.44 8.59
CA GLN A 6 -7.33 -13.96 8.19
C GLN A 6 -6.22 -14.99 8.41
N GLN A 7 -6.31 -15.77 9.50
CA GLN A 7 -5.26 -16.73 9.85
C GLN A 7 -5.43 -18.12 9.23
N THR A 8 -6.67 -18.54 8.92
CA THR A 8 -6.95 -19.94 8.59
C THR A 8 -7.63 -20.17 7.25
N ALA A 9 -8.23 -19.15 6.63
CA ALA A 9 -8.96 -19.32 5.39
C ALA A 9 -8.03 -19.49 4.19
N ALA A 10 -8.12 -20.63 3.53
CA ALA A 10 -7.40 -20.88 2.28
C ALA A 10 -7.80 -19.90 1.17
N GLU A 11 -9.06 -19.44 1.19
CA GLU A 11 -9.63 -18.45 0.27
C GLU A 11 -8.91 -17.11 0.36
N ARG A 12 -8.57 -16.67 1.59
CA ARG A 12 -7.79 -15.44 1.79
C ARG A 12 -6.41 -15.56 1.13
N LEU A 13 -5.71 -16.64 1.42
CA LEU A 13 -4.38 -16.88 0.83
C LEU A 13 -4.46 -16.95 -0.69
N ALA A 14 -5.37 -17.75 -1.22
CA ALA A 14 -5.55 -17.93 -2.66
C ALA A 14 -5.96 -16.61 -3.34
N GLY A 15 -6.90 -15.86 -2.75
CA GLY A 15 -7.37 -14.58 -3.28
C GLY A 15 -6.25 -13.54 -3.32
N SER A 16 -5.46 -13.43 -2.24
CA SER A 16 -4.33 -12.51 -2.18
C SER A 16 -3.27 -12.83 -3.23
N LEU A 17 -2.83 -14.08 -3.30
CA LEU A 17 -1.85 -14.53 -4.30
C LEU A 17 -2.35 -14.32 -5.74
N GLN A 18 -3.64 -14.60 -6.01
CA GLN A 18 -4.25 -14.36 -7.32
C GLN A 18 -4.28 -12.88 -7.66
N THR A 19 -4.63 -12.02 -6.69
CA THR A 19 -4.66 -10.56 -6.88
C THR A 19 -3.28 -10.05 -7.29
N PHE A 20 -2.23 -10.40 -6.56
CA PHE A 20 -0.87 -9.94 -6.90
C PHE A 20 -0.32 -10.57 -8.18
N LYS A 21 -0.71 -11.80 -8.51
CA LYS A 21 -0.41 -12.40 -9.82
C LYS A 21 -1.08 -11.61 -10.95
N SER A 22 -2.35 -11.23 -10.78
CA SER A 22 -3.08 -10.42 -11.76
C SER A 22 -2.50 -8.99 -11.85
N ALA A 23 -2.12 -8.40 -10.72
CA ALA A 23 -1.45 -7.10 -10.68
C ALA A 23 -0.12 -7.11 -11.46
N LYS A 24 0.65 -8.20 -11.39
CA LYS A 24 1.88 -8.36 -12.17
C LYS A 24 1.60 -8.34 -13.67
N GLN A 25 0.59 -9.09 -14.13
CA GLN A 25 0.20 -9.09 -15.54
C GLN A 25 -0.32 -7.72 -15.99
N ALA A 26 -1.12 -7.05 -15.14
CA ALA A 26 -1.63 -5.71 -15.42
C ALA A 26 -0.49 -4.68 -15.50
N LEU A 27 0.54 -4.81 -14.65
CA LEU A 27 1.72 -3.95 -14.69
C LEU A 27 2.49 -4.11 -16.02
N ASP A 28 2.70 -5.36 -16.47
CA ASP A 28 3.38 -5.63 -17.73
C ASP A 28 2.61 -5.03 -18.91
N ASN A 29 1.28 -5.16 -18.93
CA ASN A 29 0.43 -4.57 -19.96
C ASN A 29 0.49 -3.04 -19.92
N ALA A 30 0.43 -2.43 -18.74
CA ALA A 30 0.51 -0.98 -18.57
C ALA A 30 1.88 -0.41 -18.94
N LEU A 31 2.95 -1.17 -18.73
CA LEU A 31 4.30 -0.79 -19.18
C LEU A 31 4.43 -0.82 -20.71
N ALA A 32 3.79 -1.79 -21.36
CA ALA A 32 3.81 -1.94 -22.81
C ALA A 32 2.99 -0.85 -23.54
N ASP A 33 1.96 -0.28 -22.91
CA ASP A 33 1.15 0.80 -23.44
C ASP A 33 1.57 2.16 -22.87
N SER A 34 2.34 2.93 -23.64
CA SER A 34 2.84 4.23 -23.20
C SER A 34 1.75 5.30 -22.96
N SER A 35 0.54 5.08 -23.45
CA SER A 35 -0.62 5.96 -23.26
C SER A 35 -1.44 5.64 -22.00
N TRP A 36 -1.24 4.46 -21.43
CA TRP A 36 -1.97 3.98 -20.27
C TRP A 36 -1.67 4.78 -19.00
N SER A 37 -2.73 5.09 -18.26
CA SER A 37 -2.68 5.52 -16.87
C SER A 37 -3.86 4.99 -16.09
N ALA A 38 -3.65 4.63 -14.82
CA ALA A 38 -4.69 4.29 -13.87
C ALA A 38 -5.42 5.53 -13.32
N LEU A 39 -4.86 6.73 -13.52
CA LEU A 39 -5.52 7.99 -13.15
C LEU A 39 -6.28 8.56 -14.35
N PRO A 40 -7.62 8.71 -14.27
CA PRO A 40 -8.41 9.25 -15.36
C PRO A 40 -7.93 10.64 -15.80
N GLY A 41 -7.76 10.83 -17.10
CA GLY A 41 -7.35 12.12 -17.68
C GLY A 41 -5.91 12.55 -17.40
N GLN A 42 -5.08 11.66 -16.87
CA GLN A 42 -3.67 11.99 -16.58
C GLN A 42 -2.90 12.29 -17.88
N ASN A 43 -2.19 13.42 -17.91
CA ASN A 43 -1.15 13.62 -18.92
C ASN A 43 0.06 12.74 -18.57
N VAL A 44 0.36 11.75 -19.41
CA VAL A 44 1.42 10.75 -19.20
C VAL A 44 2.74 11.11 -19.86
N HIS A 45 2.78 12.13 -20.71
CA HIS A 45 3.92 12.43 -21.58
C HIS A 45 5.17 12.78 -20.77
N GLY A 46 6.27 12.09 -21.07
CA GLY A 46 7.58 12.34 -20.45
C GLY A 46 7.69 11.92 -18.97
N LYS A 47 6.64 11.32 -18.38
CA LYS A 47 6.64 10.90 -16.98
C LYS A 47 7.20 9.49 -16.78
N LYS A 48 7.96 9.33 -15.70
CA LYS A 48 8.44 8.01 -15.25
C LYS A 48 7.28 7.16 -14.69
N PRO A 49 7.35 5.84 -14.85
CA PRO A 49 6.30 4.96 -14.33
C PRO A 49 6.32 4.88 -12.80
N ALA A 50 5.12 4.83 -12.22
CA ALA A 50 4.93 4.58 -10.80
C ALA A 50 3.67 3.75 -10.56
N ILE A 51 3.57 3.16 -9.36
CA ILE A 51 2.35 2.58 -8.81
C ILE A 51 2.02 3.25 -7.49
N ILE A 52 0.74 3.32 -7.16
CA ILE A 52 0.23 3.76 -5.86
C ILE A 52 -0.30 2.54 -5.13
N VAL A 53 0.15 2.34 -3.90
CA VAL A 53 -0.20 1.16 -3.08
C VAL A 53 -0.59 1.63 -1.69
N ASP A 54 -1.72 1.16 -1.18
CA ASP A 54 -2.05 1.28 0.23
C ASP A 54 -1.15 0.39 1.10
N VAL A 55 -1.15 0.58 2.41
CA VAL A 55 -0.26 -0.15 3.32
C VAL A 55 -1.02 -1.18 4.14
N ASP A 56 -2.04 -0.76 4.91
CA ASP A 56 -2.72 -1.63 5.86
C ASP A 56 -3.68 -2.57 5.13
N GLU A 57 -3.62 -3.85 5.46
CA GLU A 57 -4.38 -4.94 4.83
C GLU A 57 -4.18 -5.09 3.31
N THR A 58 -3.26 -4.28 2.75
CA THR A 58 -2.82 -4.35 1.35
C THR A 58 -1.39 -4.88 1.23
N VAL A 59 -0.46 -4.32 1.98
CA VAL A 59 0.97 -4.71 2.01
C VAL A 59 1.34 -5.31 3.36
N LEU A 60 0.86 -4.69 4.44
CA LEU A 60 1.08 -5.10 5.82
C LEU A 60 -0.20 -5.69 6.42
N ASP A 61 -0.08 -6.88 6.96
CA ASP A 61 -1.12 -7.60 7.67
C ASP A 61 -1.09 -7.24 9.16
N ASN A 62 -2.15 -6.62 9.64
CA ASN A 62 -2.30 -6.20 11.04
C ASN A 62 -3.17 -7.15 11.87
N THR A 63 -3.40 -8.38 11.42
CA THR A 63 -4.23 -9.39 12.14
C THR A 63 -3.77 -9.60 13.58
N ALA A 64 -2.47 -9.48 13.86
CA ALA A 64 -1.95 -9.59 15.22
C ALA A 64 -2.43 -8.46 16.13
N TYR A 65 -2.59 -7.24 15.62
CA TYR A 65 -3.21 -6.13 16.35
C TYR A 65 -4.70 -6.40 16.59
N GLU A 66 -5.44 -6.88 15.58
CA GLU A 66 -6.85 -7.24 15.75
C GLU A 66 -7.04 -8.33 16.81
N ALA A 67 -6.14 -9.33 16.84
CA ALA A 67 -6.15 -10.36 17.86
C ALA A 67 -5.92 -9.79 19.27
N ARG A 68 -4.99 -8.84 19.43
CA ARG A 68 -4.77 -8.13 20.71
C ARG A 68 -6.02 -7.39 21.15
N MET A 69 -6.68 -6.63 20.26
CA MET A 69 -7.91 -5.93 20.60
C MET A 69 -9.00 -6.88 21.14
N ILE A 70 -9.11 -8.10 20.57
CA ILE A 70 -10.06 -9.10 21.04
C ILE A 70 -9.69 -9.58 22.46
N LEU A 71 -8.41 -9.86 22.71
CA LEU A 71 -7.94 -10.35 24.02
C LEU A 71 -8.08 -9.28 25.10
N ASP A 72 -7.82 -8.03 24.78
CA ASP A 72 -7.82 -6.89 25.71
C ASP A 72 -9.22 -6.26 25.84
N GLY A 73 -10.19 -6.68 25.03
CA GLY A 73 -11.54 -6.10 25.00
C GLY A 73 -11.58 -4.65 24.49
N THR A 74 -10.58 -4.24 23.73
CA THR A 74 -10.44 -2.88 23.18
C THR A 74 -10.99 -2.76 21.76
N LYS A 75 -11.01 -1.55 21.20
CA LYS A 75 -11.45 -1.26 19.84
C LYS A 75 -10.51 -0.27 19.18
N TYR A 76 -10.40 -0.34 17.83
CA TYR A 76 -9.70 0.68 17.07
C TYR A 76 -10.25 2.10 17.38
N PRO A 77 -9.38 3.10 17.58
CA PRO A 77 -7.93 3.13 17.36
C PRO A 77 -7.07 2.85 18.60
N GLU A 78 -7.63 2.29 19.68
CA GLU A 78 -6.90 2.04 20.92
C GLU A 78 -5.71 1.08 20.67
N GLY A 79 -4.50 1.49 21.12
CA GLY A 79 -3.28 0.71 20.91
C GLY A 79 -2.69 0.74 19.50
N TRP A 80 -3.37 1.36 18.51
CA TRP A 80 -2.92 1.37 17.11
C TRP A 80 -1.54 2.00 16.92
N VAL A 81 -1.28 3.15 17.53
CA VAL A 81 0.01 3.82 17.43
C VAL A 81 1.12 2.99 18.07
N SER A 82 0.83 2.36 19.21
CA SER A 82 1.77 1.47 19.90
C SER A 82 2.12 0.26 19.01
N TRP A 83 1.12 -0.40 18.43
CA TRP A 83 1.30 -1.48 17.47
C TRP A 83 2.15 -1.05 16.27
N GLY A 84 1.82 0.08 15.65
CA GLY A 84 2.58 0.59 14.52
C GLY A 84 4.06 0.84 14.83
N LYS A 85 4.36 1.34 16.04
CA LYS A 85 5.74 1.57 16.53
C LYS A 85 6.55 0.29 16.72
N GLU A 86 5.92 -0.85 17.00
CA GLU A 86 6.59 -2.15 17.09
C GLU A 86 7.21 -2.57 15.74
N ALA A 87 6.64 -2.11 14.63
CA ALA A 87 7.02 -2.51 13.27
C ALA A 87 7.06 -4.04 13.15
N ALA A 88 5.97 -4.69 13.58
CA ALA A 88 5.83 -6.14 13.72
C ALA A 88 4.75 -6.74 12.81
N ALA A 89 4.08 -5.94 11.98
CA ALA A 89 3.14 -6.43 10.99
C ALA A 89 3.85 -7.36 10.00
N THR A 90 3.17 -8.43 9.61
CA THR A 90 3.64 -9.37 8.59
C THR A 90 3.26 -8.89 7.18
N GLU A 91 3.71 -9.57 6.15
CA GLU A 91 3.31 -9.23 4.79
C GLU A 91 1.95 -9.83 4.44
N VAL A 92 1.16 -9.12 3.65
CA VAL A 92 0.02 -9.71 2.94
C VAL A 92 0.56 -10.65 1.86
N PRO A 93 0.08 -11.91 1.77
CA PRO A 93 0.65 -12.90 0.85
C PRO A 93 0.70 -12.43 -0.60
N GLY A 94 1.88 -12.47 -1.21
CA GLY A 94 2.14 -12.06 -2.58
C GLY A 94 2.51 -10.58 -2.77
N ALA A 95 2.28 -9.73 -1.78
CA ALA A 95 2.58 -8.30 -1.86
C ALA A 95 4.07 -8.04 -2.08
N LYS A 96 4.93 -8.65 -1.27
CA LYS A 96 6.40 -8.51 -1.37
C LYS A 96 6.93 -8.90 -2.74
N ASP A 97 6.51 -10.05 -3.26
CA ASP A 97 6.98 -10.55 -4.55
C ASP A 97 6.57 -9.62 -5.70
N PHE A 98 5.33 -9.11 -5.66
CA PHE A 98 4.85 -8.14 -6.62
C PHE A 98 5.61 -6.81 -6.54
N LEU A 99 5.82 -6.27 -5.35
CA LEU A 99 6.51 -4.98 -5.16
C LEU A 99 8.00 -5.06 -5.57
N ASN A 100 8.67 -6.17 -5.25
CA ASN A 100 10.03 -6.39 -5.74
C ASN A 100 10.07 -6.54 -7.27
N TYR A 101 9.06 -7.19 -7.87
CA TYR A 101 8.93 -7.25 -9.31
C TYR A 101 8.76 -5.87 -9.93
N ALA A 102 7.85 -5.03 -9.39
CA ALA A 102 7.65 -3.67 -9.87
C ALA A 102 8.94 -2.83 -9.78
N ALA A 103 9.65 -2.92 -8.65
CA ALA A 103 10.94 -2.24 -8.46
C ALA A 103 12.00 -2.71 -9.48
N SER A 104 12.04 -4.02 -9.81
CA SER A 104 12.96 -4.58 -10.82
C SER A 104 12.70 -4.09 -12.25
N LYS A 105 11.53 -3.48 -12.48
CA LYS A 105 11.12 -2.86 -13.76
C LYS A 105 11.28 -1.33 -13.77
N ASP A 106 12.06 -0.78 -12.83
CA ASP A 106 12.23 0.67 -12.66
C ASP A 106 10.93 1.43 -12.41
N VAL A 107 9.91 0.78 -11.84
CA VAL A 107 8.65 1.39 -11.44
C VAL A 107 8.78 1.93 -10.03
N THR A 108 8.55 3.22 -9.84
CA THR A 108 8.55 3.85 -8.52
C THR A 108 7.31 3.43 -7.73
N ILE A 109 7.49 3.02 -6.48
CA ILE A 109 6.39 2.59 -5.61
C ILE A 109 6.06 3.71 -4.64
N PHE A 110 4.85 4.23 -4.70
CA PHE A 110 4.32 5.17 -3.72
C PHE A 110 3.37 4.46 -2.76
N TYR A 111 3.69 4.50 -1.49
CA TYR A 111 2.82 4.03 -0.41
C TYR A 111 1.94 5.19 0.05
N VAL A 112 0.63 5.12 -0.20
CA VAL A 112 -0.33 6.15 0.18
C VAL A 112 -1.23 5.60 1.27
N THR A 113 -0.95 5.97 2.53
CA THR A 113 -1.57 5.33 3.70
C THR A 113 -2.23 6.32 4.64
N ASN A 114 -3.29 5.88 5.33
CA ASN A 114 -3.92 6.63 6.41
C ASN A 114 -3.28 6.40 7.78
N ARG A 115 -2.14 5.70 7.84
CA ARG A 115 -1.28 5.76 9.02
C ARG A 115 -0.90 7.21 9.30
N VAL A 116 -0.90 7.60 10.56
CA VAL A 116 -0.51 8.96 10.97
C VAL A 116 1.00 9.17 10.79
N VAL A 117 1.40 10.40 10.49
CA VAL A 117 2.80 10.78 10.20
C VAL A 117 3.79 10.33 11.29
N GLU A 118 3.36 10.28 12.52
CA GLU A 118 4.17 9.79 13.66
C GLU A 118 4.63 8.32 13.47
N LEU A 119 3.96 7.52 12.63
CA LEU A 119 4.30 6.13 12.32
C LEU A 119 5.21 5.99 11.08
N LYS A 120 5.64 7.09 10.46
CA LYS A 120 6.39 7.04 9.19
C LYS A 120 7.65 6.19 9.28
N GLU A 121 8.50 6.47 10.25
CA GLU A 121 9.76 5.74 10.40
C GLU A 121 9.55 4.29 10.84
N ALA A 122 8.53 4.02 11.66
CA ALA A 122 8.16 2.66 12.05
C ALA A 122 7.62 1.86 10.84
N THR A 123 6.84 2.51 9.96
CA THR A 123 6.35 1.89 8.72
C THR A 123 7.50 1.55 7.78
N LYS A 124 8.42 2.49 7.52
CA LYS A 124 9.64 2.24 6.74
C LYS A 124 10.50 1.12 7.32
N LYS A 125 10.64 1.09 8.66
CA LYS A 125 11.34 0.01 9.37
C LYS A 125 10.65 -1.34 9.15
N ASN A 126 9.32 -1.41 9.18
CA ASN A 126 8.57 -2.64 8.93
C ASN A 126 8.76 -3.12 7.49
N LEU A 127 8.61 -2.24 6.50
CA LEU A 127 8.86 -2.56 5.09
C LEU A 127 10.29 -3.11 4.90
N THR A 128 11.28 -2.45 5.51
CA THR A 128 12.69 -2.88 5.45
C THR A 128 12.91 -4.26 6.05
N LYS A 129 12.33 -4.55 7.24
CA LYS A 129 12.41 -5.86 7.89
C LYS A 129 11.87 -6.99 7.02
N LEU A 130 10.80 -6.70 6.26
CA LEU A 130 10.17 -7.66 5.37
C LEU A 130 10.89 -7.79 4.01
N GLY A 131 11.85 -6.92 3.72
CA GLY A 131 12.49 -6.85 2.40
C GLY A 131 11.56 -6.33 1.31
N ILE A 132 10.62 -5.47 1.68
CA ILE A 132 9.72 -4.75 0.77
C ILE A 132 10.41 -3.45 0.35
N PRO A 133 10.51 -3.15 -0.97
CA PRO A 133 11.27 -2.02 -1.46
C PRO A 133 10.55 -0.68 -1.19
N TRP A 134 11.31 0.33 -0.82
CA TRP A 134 10.88 1.73 -0.78
C TRP A 134 12.07 2.63 -1.13
N ASP A 135 11.80 3.82 -1.68
CA ASP A 135 12.87 4.74 -2.11
C ASP A 135 13.46 5.45 -0.89
N LYS A 136 14.78 5.28 -0.70
CA LYS A 136 15.51 5.91 0.41
C LYS A 136 15.95 7.35 0.12
N THR A 137 15.85 7.78 -1.13
CA THR A 137 16.29 9.09 -1.61
C THR A 137 15.14 10.05 -1.84
N LYS A 138 13.93 9.52 -2.06
CA LYS A 138 12.69 10.27 -2.27
C LYS A 138 11.66 9.90 -1.23
N ASP A 139 10.81 10.84 -0.90
CA ASP A 139 9.67 10.57 -0.02
C ASP A 139 8.54 9.89 -0.79
N THR A 140 8.53 8.57 -0.75
CA THR A 140 7.51 7.74 -1.40
C THR A 140 6.55 7.08 -0.41
N VAL A 141 6.64 7.40 0.88
CA VAL A 141 5.72 6.92 1.92
C VAL A 141 4.89 8.11 2.40
N LEU A 142 3.72 8.29 1.80
CA LEU A 142 2.87 9.47 1.99
C LEU A 142 1.80 9.18 3.06
N MET A 143 1.95 9.84 4.20
CA MET A 143 1.17 9.56 5.42
C MET A 143 0.02 10.57 5.61
N ARG A 144 -1.00 10.16 6.35
CA ARG A 144 -1.98 11.12 6.87
C ARG A 144 -1.34 12.07 7.88
N GLY A 145 -1.67 13.36 7.76
CA GLY A 145 -1.13 14.42 8.63
C GLY A 145 0.10 15.14 8.05
N GLU A 146 0.74 14.62 7.00
CA GLU A 146 1.73 15.37 6.25
C GLU A 146 1.04 16.40 5.34
N ASN A 147 1.65 17.56 5.13
CA ASN A 147 1.12 18.62 4.25
C ASN A 147 -0.37 18.91 4.47
N ASN A 148 -0.86 18.77 5.71
CA ASN A 148 -2.27 18.91 6.08
C ASN A 148 -3.20 17.87 5.40
N TRP A 149 -2.69 16.73 4.91
CA TRP A 149 -3.50 15.68 4.34
C TRP A 149 -4.38 14.98 5.38
N GLY A 150 -5.66 14.92 5.11
CA GLY A 150 -6.63 14.17 5.88
C GLY A 150 -6.64 12.67 5.54
N SER A 151 -7.77 12.02 5.80
CA SER A 151 -8.00 10.61 5.45
C SER A 151 -8.26 10.41 3.95
N ASP A 152 -8.76 11.44 3.25
CA ASP A 152 -8.88 11.40 1.79
C ASP A 152 -7.50 11.23 1.14
N LYS A 153 -7.39 10.24 0.28
CA LYS A 153 -6.16 9.92 -0.46
C LYS A 153 -6.02 10.66 -1.79
N GLY A 154 -7.08 11.34 -2.26
CA GLY A 154 -7.11 12.09 -3.52
C GLY A 154 -5.95 13.08 -3.69
N PRO A 155 -5.69 13.98 -2.72
CA PRO A 155 -4.58 14.93 -2.81
C PRO A 155 -3.20 14.25 -2.96
N ARG A 156 -3.00 13.09 -2.31
CA ARG A 156 -1.75 12.31 -2.41
C ARG A 156 -1.64 11.60 -3.76
N ARG A 157 -2.75 11.04 -4.29
CA ARG A 157 -2.80 10.48 -5.65
C ARG A 157 -2.50 11.55 -6.71
N THR A 158 -3.07 12.75 -6.54
CA THR A 158 -2.83 13.89 -7.41
C THR A 158 -1.35 14.31 -7.39
N LEU A 159 -0.74 14.40 -6.21
CA LEU A 159 0.68 14.71 -6.08
C LEU A 159 1.53 13.72 -6.90
N VAL A 160 1.31 12.43 -6.70
CA VAL A 160 2.02 11.39 -7.47
C VAL A 160 1.74 11.54 -8.97
N GLY A 161 0.48 11.71 -9.36
CA GLY A 161 0.06 11.83 -10.75
C GLY A 161 0.63 13.06 -11.47
N ASN A 162 0.97 14.13 -10.75
CA ASN A 162 1.59 15.32 -11.34
C ASN A 162 3.03 15.04 -11.82
N GLU A 163 3.76 14.18 -11.12
CA GLU A 163 5.18 13.90 -11.41
C GLU A 163 5.41 12.58 -12.14
N TYR A 164 4.57 11.58 -11.89
CA TYR A 164 4.73 10.22 -12.39
C TYR A 164 3.52 9.77 -13.20
N ARG A 165 3.76 8.86 -14.16
CA ARG A 165 2.71 8.11 -14.83
C ARG A 165 2.26 6.96 -13.93
N VAL A 166 1.06 7.03 -13.41
CA VAL A 166 0.52 6.02 -12.50
C VAL A 166 0.00 4.82 -13.30
N LEU A 167 0.66 3.68 -13.18
CA LEU A 167 0.34 2.47 -13.92
C LEU A 167 -0.75 1.63 -13.25
N LEU A 168 -0.71 1.52 -11.92
CA LEU A 168 -1.68 0.78 -11.10
C LEU A 168 -1.94 1.52 -9.80
N MET A 169 -3.13 1.31 -9.27
CA MET A 169 -3.49 1.60 -7.88
C MET A 169 -3.91 0.29 -7.21
N ILE A 170 -3.42 0.02 -6.00
CA ILE A 170 -3.69 -1.20 -5.25
C ILE A 170 -4.06 -0.82 -3.82
N GLY A 171 -5.17 -1.35 -3.34
CA GLY A 171 -5.70 -1.09 -2.01
C GLY A 171 -6.85 -2.04 -1.68
N ASP A 172 -7.28 -2.06 -0.43
CA ASP A 172 -8.37 -2.88 0.06
C ASP A 172 -9.68 -2.08 0.27
N ASN A 173 -9.59 -0.75 0.15
CA ASN A 173 -10.72 0.15 0.38
C ASN A 173 -11.02 0.99 -0.87
N LEU A 174 -12.30 1.29 -1.11
CA LEU A 174 -12.72 2.11 -2.26
C LEU A 174 -12.06 3.50 -2.26
N GLY A 175 -11.83 4.10 -1.08
CA GLY A 175 -11.13 5.38 -0.92
C GLY A 175 -9.67 5.38 -1.38
N ASP A 176 -9.08 4.21 -1.68
CA ASP A 176 -7.75 4.12 -2.27
C ASP A 176 -7.75 4.49 -3.77
N PHE A 177 -8.90 4.39 -4.42
CA PHE A 177 -9.05 4.53 -5.87
C PHE A 177 -9.80 5.80 -6.28
N VAL A 178 -10.80 6.21 -5.50
CA VAL A 178 -11.67 7.34 -5.81
C VAL A 178 -11.70 8.31 -4.63
N ASP A 179 -12.07 9.55 -4.92
CA ASP A 179 -12.30 10.56 -3.89
C ASP A 179 -13.67 10.28 -3.24
N ALA A 180 -13.71 10.38 -1.90
CA ALA A 180 -14.91 10.10 -1.10
C ALA A 180 -15.64 11.41 -0.72
#